data_b114023fa4b8e5d17992a9ea6b83561f
#
_entry.id   b114023fa4b8e5d17992a9ea6b83561f
#
_cell.length_a   1.000
_cell.length_b   1.000
_cell.length_c   1.000
_cell.angle_alpha   90.00
_cell.angle_beta   90.00
_cell.angle_gamma   90.00
#
_symmetry.space_group_name_H-M   'P 1'
#
loop_
_entity.id
_entity.type
_entity.pdbx_description
1 polymer ?
#
loop_
_entity_poly.entity_id
_entity_poly.type
_entity_poly.pdbx_seq_one_letter_code
_entity_poly.pdbx_strand_id
1 'polypeptide(L)'
;MLKLIGSVMVFGSCAALGLSARQNLRRRVTAADAMLLALGLIRSEISGRRTPMPEIVGLLTENEQPIVRKVFRTLQRRLREQNGLSLGYLWRSTLRDCRAQVGRGTQECDILCDAANYLGRYDADEQLTGLSQVERRLAASREAAQEDLANRGNLYRTCGIALGLLVILVLI
;
A
#
# COMPACT_ATOMS: atom_id res chain seq x y z
N MET A 1 30.25 -33.74 -1.24
CA MET A 1 29.39 -33.24 -2.30
C MET A 1 27.96 -32.92 -1.76
N LEU A 2 27.27 -33.89 -1.14
CA LEU A 2 25.90 -33.69 -0.62
C LEU A 2 25.79 -32.59 0.45
N LYS A 3 26.77 -32.52 1.38
CA LYS A 3 26.82 -31.48 2.44
C LYS A 3 27.01 -30.07 1.87
N LEU A 4 27.80 -29.88 0.82
CA LEU A 4 27.99 -28.59 0.15
C LEU A 4 26.70 -28.09 -0.54
N ILE A 5 26.00 -28.99 -1.20
CA ILE A 5 24.71 -28.64 -1.85
C ILE A 5 23.68 -28.23 -0.80
N GLY A 6 23.59 -28.97 0.31
CA GLY A 6 22.68 -28.65 1.43
C GLY A 6 22.96 -27.29 2.06
N SER A 7 24.25 -26.99 2.32
CA SER A 7 24.65 -25.69 2.93
C SER A 7 24.35 -24.50 2.03
N VAL A 8 24.56 -24.60 0.72
CA VAL A 8 24.23 -23.55 -0.25
C VAL A 8 22.72 -23.33 -0.33
N MET A 9 21.89 -24.38 -0.31
CA MET A 9 20.44 -24.25 -0.31
C MET A 9 19.92 -23.57 0.96
N VAL A 10 20.45 -23.91 2.14
CA VAL A 10 20.03 -23.29 3.40
C VAL A 10 20.46 -21.82 3.44
N PHE A 11 21.68 -21.49 3.03
CA PHE A 11 22.13 -20.10 2.93
C PHE A 11 21.25 -19.27 2.00
N GLY A 12 20.97 -19.80 0.80
CA GLY A 12 20.10 -19.15 -0.18
C GLY A 12 18.68 -18.87 0.37
N SER A 13 18.12 -19.83 1.09
CA SER A 13 16.80 -19.70 1.71
C SER A 13 16.78 -18.64 2.81
N CYS A 14 17.78 -18.62 3.71
CA CYS A 14 17.88 -17.61 4.76
C CYS A 14 18.10 -16.19 4.19
N ALA A 15 18.95 -16.05 3.19
CA ALA A 15 19.19 -14.79 2.51
C ALA A 15 17.92 -14.29 1.78
N ALA A 16 17.20 -15.18 1.10
CA ALA A 16 15.94 -14.85 0.41
C ALA A 16 14.84 -14.38 1.38
N LEU A 17 14.73 -15.00 2.56
CA LEU A 17 13.79 -14.58 3.61
C LEU A 17 14.10 -13.18 4.13
N GLY A 18 15.36 -12.87 4.41
CA GLY A 18 15.79 -11.55 4.87
C GLY A 18 15.55 -10.46 3.82
N LEU A 19 15.83 -10.76 2.55
CA LEU A 19 15.59 -9.83 1.44
C LEU A 19 14.11 -9.59 1.19
N SER A 20 13.28 -10.64 1.25
CA SER A 20 11.83 -10.50 1.04
C SER A 20 11.15 -9.73 2.17
N ALA A 21 11.58 -9.88 3.42
CA ALA A 21 11.09 -9.08 4.54
C ALA A 21 11.35 -7.58 4.32
N ARG A 22 12.58 -7.21 3.93
CA ARG A 22 12.93 -5.82 3.59
C ARG A 22 12.14 -5.29 2.41
N GLN A 23 11.96 -6.10 1.37
CA GLN A 23 11.20 -5.72 0.19
C GLN A 23 9.72 -5.48 0.50
N ASN A 24 9.13 -6.24 1.41
CA ASN A 24 7.77 -6.04 1.88
C ASN A 24 7.61 -4.70 2.62
N LEU A 25 8.54 -4.34 3.50
CA LEU A 25 8.56 -3.02 4.16
C LEU A 25 8.67 -1.88 3.14
N ARG A 26 9.58 -2.01 2.17
CA ARG A 26 9.74 -1.02 1.11
C ARG A 26 8.48 -0.86 0.26
N ARG A 27 7.82 -1.96 -0.10
CA ARG A 27 6.55 -1.93 -0.84
C ARG A 27 5.44 -1.22 -0.07
N ARG A 28 5.39 -1.40 1.25
CA ARG A 28 4.43 -0.74 2.14
C ARG A 28 4.60 0.79 2.10
N VAL A 29 5.83 1.29 2.25
CA VAL A 29 6.13 2.73 2.14
C VAL A 29 5.75 3.27 0.77
N THR A 30 6.20 2.61 -0.31
CA THR A 30 5.89 3.04 -1.69
C THR A 30 4.38 3.06 -1.98
N ALA A 31 3.64 2.10 -1.44
CA ALA A 31 2.19 2.05 -1.60
C ALA A 31 1.50 3.21 -0.87
N ALA A 32 1.94 3.52 0.36
CA ALA A 32 1.42 4.64 1.13
C ALA A 32 1.71 5.98 0.44
N ASP A 33 2.94 6.19 -0.08
CA ASP A 33 3.31 7.38 -0.86
C ASP A 33 2.42 7.56 -2.08
N ALA A 34 2.23 6.50 -2.86
CA ALA A 34 1.38 6.54 -4.05
C ALA A 34 -0.08 6.88 -3.73
N MET A 35 -0.62 6.32 -2.64
CA MET A 35 -2.00 6.60 -2.23
C MET A 35 -2.16 7.99 -1.61
N LEU A 36 -1.14 8.53 -0.91
CA LEU A 36 -1.13 9.93 -0.45
C LEU A 36 -1.22 10.91 -1.63
N LEU A 37 -0.43 10.69 -2.67
CA LEU A 37 -0.48 11.51 -3.88
C LEU A 37 -1.86 11.42 -4.56
N ALA A 38 -2.46 10.23 -4.61
CA ALA A 38 -3.80 10.06 -5.17
C ALA A 38 -4.88 10.78 -4.36
N LEU A 39 -4.83 10.71 -3.02
CA LEU A 39 -5.76 11.44 -2.14
C LEU A 39 -5.59 12.95 -2.28
N GLY A 40 -4.35 13.45 -2.36
CA GLY A 40 -4.05 14.86 -2.60
C GLY A 40 -4.62 15.36 -3.92
N LEU A 41 -4.55 14.54 -5.00
CA LEU A 41 -5.17 14.87 -6.29
C LEU A 41 -6.70 14.91 -6.18
N ILE A 42 -7.31 13.92 -5.52
CA ILE A 42 -8.78 13.93 -5.27
C ILE A 42 -9.19 15.22 -4.55
N ARG A 43 -8.47 15.57 -3.49
CA ARG A 43 -8.74 16.79 -2.72
C ARG A 43 -8.58 18.05 -3.57
N SER A 44 -7.55 18.13 -4.38
CA SER A 44 -7.30 19.26 -5.29
C SER A 44 -8.42 19.42 -6.32
N GLU A 45 -8.90 18.33 -6.92
CA GLU A 45 -10.00 18.36 -7.90
C GLU A 45 -11.33 18.77 -7.25
N ILE A 46 -11.61 18.29 -6.04
CA ILE A 46 -12.82 18.68 -5.29
C ILE A 46 -12.77 20.17 -4.92
N SER A 47 -11.64 20.66 -4.37
CA SER A 47 -11.52 22.03 -3.89
C SER A 47 -11.46 23.06 -5.02
N GLY A 48 -10.75 22.76 -6.10
CA GLY A 48 -10.50 23.71 -7.18
C GLY A 48 -11.61 23.73 -8.22
N ARG A 49 -11.96 22.56 -8.74
CA ARG A 49 -12.87 22.44 -9.91
C ARG A 49 -14.25 21.90 -9.54
N ARG A 50 -14.45 21.43 -8.30
CA ARG A 50 -15.66 20.69 -7.87
C ARG A 50 -15.98 19.51 -8.81
N THR A 51 -14.93 18.88 -9.33
CA THR A 51 -15.05 17.76 -10.28
C THR A 51 -15.84 16.61 -9.64
N PRO A 52 -16.84 16.05 -10.34
CA PRO A 52 -17.58 14.90 -9.84
C PRO A 52 -16.69 13.68 -9.60
N MET A 53 -16.94 12.93 -8.52
CA MET A 53 -16.13 11.77 -8.15
C MET A 53 -15.92 10.73 -9.27
N PRO A 54 -16.90 10.40 -10.12
CA PRO A 54 -16.68 9.48 -11.24
C PRO A 54 -15.62 9.96 -12.25
N GLU A 55 -15.53 11.26 -12.48
CA GLU A 55 -14.52 11.87 -13.36
C GLU A 55 -13.13 11.82 -12.70
N ILE A 56 -13.02 12.14 -11.42
CA ILE A 56 -11.77 12.04 -10.65
C ILE A 56 -11.26 10.59 -10.67
N VAL A 57 -12.15 9.62 -10.47
CA VAL A 57 -11.81 8.19 -10.58
C VAL A 57 -11.28 7.89 -11.98
N GLY A 58 -11.88 8.45 -13.03
CA GLY A 58 -11.41 8.32 -14.41
C GLY A 58 -9.97 8.82 -14.59
N LEU A 59 -9.65 10.03 -14.10
CA LEU A 59 -8.30 10.60 -14.17
C LEU A 59 -7.24 9.71 -13.52
N LEU A 60 -7.58 9.11 -12.37
CA LEU A 60 -6.65 8.25 -11.63
C LEU A 60 -6.45 6.87 -12.24
N THR A 61 -7.27 6.46 -13.22
CA THR A 61 -7.05 5.18 -13.94
C THR A 61 -5.83 5.21 -14.85
N GLU A 62 -5.35 6.38 -15.22
CA GLU A 62 -4.17 6.58 -16.07
C GLU A 62 -2.95 7.05 -15.29
N ASN A 63 -3.03 7.01 -13.96
CA ASN A 63 -1.93 7.41 -13.09
C ASN A 63 -0.66 6.58 -13.36
N GLU A 64 0.51 7.22 -13.28
CA GLU A 64 1.80 6.56 -13.50
C GLU A 64 2.08 5.47 -12.47
N GLN A 65 1.62 5.64 -11.23
CA GLN A 65 1.83 4.69 -10.15
C GLN A 65 0.97 3.42 -10.34
N PRO A 66 1.60 2.24 -10.52
CA PRO A 66 0.87 1.00 -10.85
C PRO A 66 -0.20 0.62 -9.81
N ILE A 67 0.05 0.93 -8.54
CA ILE A 67 -0.88 0.62 -7.45
C ILE A 67 -2.14 1.50 -7.52
N VAL A 68 -1.97 2.81 -7.73
CA VAL A 68 -3.07 3.77 -7.91
C VAL A 68 -3.89 3.36 -9.11
N ARG A 69 -3.23 3.18 -10.26
CA ARG A 69 -3.88 2.75 -11.50
C ARG A 69 -4.71 1.47 -11.31
N LYS A 70 -4.18 0.46 -10.61
CA LYS A 70 -4.91 -0.80 -10.38
C LYS A 70 -6.13 -0.59 -9.50
N VAL A 71 -5.99 0.14 -8.39
CA VAL A 71 -7.11 0.43 -7.47
C VAL A 71 -8.20 1.19 -8.20
N PHE A 72 -7.85 2.28 -8.89
CA PHE A 72 -8.84 3.15 -9.54
C PHE A 72 -9.47 2.53 -10.79
N ARG A 73 -8.75 1.70 -11.56
CA ARG A 73 -9.37 0.90 -12.64
C ARG A 73 -10.38 -0.12 -12.11
N THR A 74 -10.07 -0.77 -10.98
CA THR A 74 -11.01 -1.69 -10.35
C THR A 74 -12.23 -0.95 -9.82
N LEU A 75 -12.05 0.22 -9.21
CA LEU A 75 -13.13 1.08 -8.72
C LEU A 75 -14.00 1.58 -9.89
N GLN A 76 -13.38 2.07 -10.97
CA GLN A 76 -14.12 2.55 -12.15
C GLN A 76 -14.98 1.45 -12.78
N ARG A 77 -14.43 0.24 -12.92
CA ARG A 77 -15.19 -0.90 -13.42
C ARG A 77 -16.41 -1.18 -12.54
N ARG A 78 -16.25 -1.19 -11.23
CA ARG A 78 -17.35 -1.41 -10.29
C ARG A 78 -18.40 -0.29 -10.32
N LEU A 79 -17.98 0.96 -10.47
CA LEU A 79 -18.90 2.08 -10.64
C LEU A 79 -19.77 1.92 -11.89
N ARG A 80 -19.24 1.31 -12.95
CA ARG A 80 -20.02 1.05 -14.19
C ARG A 80 -20.92 -0.18 -14.07
N GLU A 81 -20.48 -1.23 -13.38
CA GLU A 81 -21.18 -2.52 -13.29
C GLU A 81 -22.26 -2.53 -12.19
N GLN A 82 -22.04 -1.81 -11.10
CA GLN A 82 -22.85 -1.90 -9.89
C GLN A 82 -23.67 -0.62 -9.67
N ASN A 83 -24.68 -0.39 -10.52
CA ASN A 83 -25.61 0.73 -10.39
C ASN A 83 -26.42 0.60 -9.08
N GLY A 84 -26.34 1.65 -8.24
CA GLY A 84 -27.14 1.77 -7.01
C GLY A 84 -26.37 1.53 -5.71
N LEU A 85 -25.11 1.08 -5.76
CA LEU A 85 -24.28 0.99 -4.56
C LEU A 85 -23.56 2.30 -4.28
N SER A 86 -23.42 2.64 -2.98
CA SER A 86 -22.70 3.86 -2.59
C SER A 86 -21.22 3.79 -2.96
N LEU A 87 -20.64 4.93 -3.34
CA LEU A 87 -19.22 5.05 -3.65
C LEU A 87 -18.34 4.55 -2.49
N GLY A 88 -18.72 4.85 -1.24
CA GLY A 88 -18.00 4.38 -0.07
C GLY A 88 -17.97 2.84 0.06
N TYR A 89 -19.07 2.16 -0.28
CA TYR A 89 -19.09 0.70 -0.32
C TYR A 89 -18.16 0.14 -1.40
N LEU A 90 -18.24 0.71 -2.62
CA LEU A 90 -17.39 0.32 -3.74
C LEU A 90 -15.91 0.54 -3.45
N TRP A 91 -15.57 1.65 -2.81
CA TRP A 91 -14.23 1.98 -2.36
C TRP A 91 -13.68 0.92 -1.40
N ARG A 92 -14.41 0.64 -0.30
CA ARG A 92 -13.99 -0.38 0.68
C ARG A 92 -13.82 -1.75 0.06
N SER A 93 -14.76 -2.16 -0.80
CA SER A 93 -14.68 -3.47 -1.45
C SER A 93 -13.51 -3.54 -2.43
N THR A 94 -13.20 -2.44 -3.14
CA THR A 94 -12.04 -2.34 -4.03
C THR A 94 -10.73 -2.45 -3.27
N LEU A 95 -10.57 -1.71 -2.17
CA LEU A 95 -9.37 -1.79 -1.33
C LEU A 95 -9.19 -3.18 -0.72
N ARG A 96 -10.27 -3.85 -0.34
CA ARG A 96 -10.24 -5.21 0.18
C ARG A 96 -9.69 -6.19 -0.85
N ASP A 97 -10.08 -6.08 -2.10
CA ASP A 97 -9.56 -6.93 -3.18
C ASP A 97 -8.12 -6.57 -3.56
N CYS A 98 -7.76 -5.29 -3.44
CA CYS A 98 -6.41 -4.80 -3.71
C CYS A 98 -5.48 -4.87 -2.49
N ARG A 99 -5.87 -5.53 -1.39
CA ARG A 99 -5.08 -5.63 -0.15
C ARG A 99 -3.65 -6.13 -0.36
N ALA A 100 -3.44 -7.03 -1.29
CA ALA A 100 -2.11 -7.56 -1.58
C ALA A 100 -1.14 -6.48 -2.09
N GLN A 101 -1.66 -5.42 -2.73
CA GLN A 101 -0.89 -4.31 -3.29
C GLN A 101 -0.81 -3.12 -2.34
N VAL A 102 -1.91 -2.79 -1.66
CA VAL A 102 -2.02 -1.65 -0.73
C VAL A 102 -1.35 -1.94 0.62
N GLY A 103 -1.18 -3.20 0.95
CA GLY A 103 -0.64 -3.67 2.23
C GLY A 103 -1.63 -4.59 2.93
N ARG A 104 -1.38 -5.90 2.87
CA ARG A 104 -2.25 -6.90 3.49
C ARG A 104 -2.15 -6.81 5.01
N GLY A 105 -3.26 -6.49 5.68
CA GLY A 105 -3.35 -6.44 7.14
C GLY A 105 -2.56 -5.28 7.77
N THR A 106 -2.29 -4.22 7.02
CA THR A 106 -1.58 -3.04 7.49
C THR A 106 -2.56 -1.93 7.90
N GLN A 107 -2.11 -1.11 8.82
CA GLN A 107 -2.83 0.07 9.28
C GLN A 107 -3.16 1.04 8.14
N GLU A 108 -2.30 1.13 7.12
CA GLU A 108 -2.52 1.98 5.94
C GLU A 108 -3.78 1.57 5.17
N CYS A 109 -4.00 0.25 5.01
CA CYS A 109 -5.20 -0.24 4.33
C CYS A 109 -6.47 0.12 5.09
N ASP A 110 -6.44 0.06 6.42
CA ASP A 110 -7.59 0.41 7.25
C ASP A 110 -7.85 1.92 7.23
N ILE A 111 -6.81 2.75 7.29
CA ILE A 111 -6.91 4.21 7.14
C ILE A 111 -7.51 4.59 5.78
N LEU A 112 -7.06 3.94 4.70
CA LEU A 112 -7.63 4.16 3.36
C LEU A 112 -9.09 3.72 3.27
N CYS A 113 -9.50 2.66 3.97
CA CYS A 113 -10.89 2.25 4.05
C CYS A 113 -11.77 3.29 4.75
N ASP A 114 -11.22 4.06 5.71
CA ASP A 114 -11.94 5.13 6.40
C ASP A 114 -12.32 6.28 5.45
N ALA A 115 -11.56 6.52 4.38
CA ALA A 115 -11.93 7.51 3.36
C ALA A 115 -13.31 7.27 2.76
N ALA A 116 -13.78 6.01 2.74
CA ALA A 116 -15.13 5.65 2.29
C ALA A 116 -16.26 6.36 3.04
N ASN A 117 -16.00 6.82 4.27
CA ASN A 117 -17.00 7.52 5.08
C ASN A 117 -17.28 8.93 4.55
N TYR A 118 -16.30 9.51 3.85
CA TYR A 118 -16.35 10.90 3.36
C TYR A 118 -16.63 10.98 1.85
N LEU A 119 -16.21 9.96 1.07
CA LEU A 119 -16.33 9.97 -0.38
C LEU A 119 -17.80 9.88 -0.84
N GLY A 120 -18.27 10.91 -1.54
CA GLY A 120 -19.56 10.92 -2.21
C GLY A 120 -20.80 11.03 -1.31
N ARG A 121 -20.67 11.37 -0.03
CA ARG A 121 -21.79 11.45 0.93
C ARG A 121 -22.09 12.83 1.45
N TYR A 122 -21.14 13.74 1.42
CA TYR A 122 -21.20 15.04 2.08
C TYR A 122 -20.99 16.18 1.11
N ASP A 123 -21.29 17.37 1.56
CA ASP A 123 -20.89 18.59 0.88
C ASP A 123 -19.37 18.65 0.69
N ALA A 124 -18.91 19.45 -0.26
CA ALA A 124 -17.49 19.53 -0.62
C ALA A 124 -16.58 19.83 0.58
N ASP A 125 -16.99 20.74 1.45
CA ASP A 125 -16.21 21.16 2.61
C ASP A 125 -16.04 20.04 3.66
N GLU A 126 -17.11 19.24 3.89
CA GLU A 126 -17.03 18.08 4.77
C GLU A 126 -16.16 16.96 4.17
N GLN A 127 -16.27 16.74 2.84
CA GLN A 127 -15.40 15.80 2.15
C GLN A 127 -13.93 16.21 2.26
N LEU A 128 -13.61 17.49 2.02
CA LEU A 128 -12.25 18.02 2.12
C LEU A 128 -11.66 17.87 3.53
N THR A 129 -12.47 18.17 4.55
CA THR A 129 -12.07 18.02 5.96
C THR A 129 -11.78 16.56 6.29
N GLY A 130 -12.67 15.65 5.94
CA GLY A 130 -12.51 14.22 6.17
C GLY A 130 -11.32 13.62 5.42
N LEU A 131 -11.15 13.96 4.14
CA LEU A 131 -9.99 13.53 3.34
C LEU A 131 -8.68 14.05 3.92
N SER A 132 -8.63 15.30 4.37
CA SER A 132 -7.42 15.87 5.02
C SER A 132 -7.04 15.12 6.31
N GLN A 133 -8.02 14.62 7.05
CA GLN A 133 -7.79 13.79 8.23
C GLN A 133 -7.22 12.42 7.86
N VAL A 134 -7.77 11.78 6.82
CA VAL A 134 -7.26 10.50 6.29
C VAL A 134 -5.82 10.67 5.78
N GLU A 135 -5.53 11.73 5.02
CA GLU A 135 -4.18 12.03 4.55
C GLU A 135 -3.18 12.18 5.71
N ARG A 136 -3.53 12.95 6.76
CA ARG A 136 -2.65 13.11 7.93
C ARG A 136 -2.37 11.78 8.64
N ARG A 137 -3.40 10.95 8.85
CA ARG A 137 -3.24 9.63 9.46
C ARG A 137 -2.41 8.70 8.60
N LEU A 138 -2.60 8.73 7.28
CA LEU A 138 -1.83 7.93 6.34
C LEU A 138 -0.37 8.38 6.28
N ALA A 139 -0.11 9.69 6.32
CA ALA A 139 1.24 10.25 6.37
C ALA A 139 1.98 9.82 7.65
N ALA A 140 1.35 9.90 8.81
CA ALA A 140 1.93 9.42 10.06
C ALA A 140 2.23 7.91 10.03
N SER A 141 1.32 7.09 9.50
CA SER A 141 1.55 5.65 9.35
C SER A 141 2.67 5.34 8.35
N ARG A 142 2.81 6.13 7.29
CA ARG A 142 3.90 6.05 6.32
C ARG A 142 5.26 6.37 6.96
N GLU A 143 5.34 7.42 7.80
CA GLU A 143 6.55 7.77 8.53
C GLU A 143 6.99 6.63 9.45
N ALA A 144 6.07 6.06 10.23
CA ALA A 144 6.34 4.89 11.07
C ALA A 144 6.83 3.68 10.24
N ALA A 145 6.23 3.44 9.07
CA ALA A 145 6.67 2.38 8.16
C ALA A 145 8.07 2.65 7.57
N GLN A 146 8.42 3.91 7.35
CA GLN A 146 9.74 4.32 6.87
C GLN A 146 10.81 4.14 7.96
N GLU A 147 10.51 4.48 9.21
CA GLU A 147 11.37 4.21 10.35
C GLU A 147 11.60 2.71 10.56
N ASP A 148 10.54 1.91 10.46
CA ASP A 148 10.64 0.44 10.49
C ASP A 148 11.54 -0.08 9.35
N LEU A 149 11.44 0.48 8.16
CA LEU A 149 12.30 0.11 7.02
C LEU A 149 13.77 0.48 7.28
N ALA A 150 14.02 1.66 7.85
CA ALA A 150 15.37 2.12 8.16
C ALA A 150 16.00 1.28 9.29
N ASN A 151 15.25 1.02 10.36
CA ASN A 151 15.77 0.36 11.55
C ASN A 151 15.81 -1.18 11.38
N ARG A 152 14.69 -1.79 10.94
CA ARG A 152 14.55 -3.25 10.83
C ARG A 152 15.01 -3.81 9.49
N GLY A 153 14.93 -3.01 8.41
CA GLY A 153 15.28 -3.46 7.07
C GLY A 153 16.75 -3.87 6.94
N ASN A 154 17.65 -3.16 7.63
CA ASN A 154 19.07 -3.51 7.69
C ASN A 154 19.32 -4.71 8.62
N LEU A 155 18.61 -4.80 9.75
CA LEU A 155 18.69 -5.94 10.67
C LEU A 155 18.30 -7.24 9.98
N TYR A 156 17.20 -7.29 9.26
CA TYR A 156 16.76 -8.49 8.53
C TYR A 156 17.78 -8.95 7.49
N ARG A 157 18.42 -8.02 6.79
CA ARG A 157 19.50 -8.35 5.84
C ARG A 157 20.71 -8.92 6.55
N THR A 158 21.18 -8.27 7.60
CA THR A 158 22.39 -8.68 8.33
C THR A 158 22.17 -9.99 9.07
N CYS A 159 21.03 -10.16 9.76
CA CYS A 159 20.69 -11.41 10.44
C CYS A 159 20.51 -12.59 9.47
N GLY A 160 19.90 -12.36 8.31
CA GLY A 160 19.74 -13.41 7.29
C GLY A 160 21.08 -13.92 6.77
N ILE A 161 22.02 -13.00 6.50
CA ILE A 161 23.38 -13.35 6.06
C ILE A 161 24.17 -14.04 7.19
N ALA A 162 24.12 -13.49 8.41
CA ALA A 162 24.85 -14.02 9.56
C ALA A 162 24.38 -15.44 9.93
N LEU A 163 23.06 -15.67 9.98
CA LEU A 163 22.47 -16.99 10.20
C LEU A 163 22.89 -17.98 9.11
N GLY A 164 22.84 -17.56 7.85
CA GLY A 164 23.29 -18.40 6.74
C GLY A 164 24.75 -18.80 6.85
N LEU A 165 25.66 -17.88 7.23
CA LEU A 165 27.08 -18.16 7.47
C LEU A 165 27.30 -19.12 8.66
N LEU A 166 26.57 -18.92 9.76
CA LEU A 166 26.66 -19.76 10.95
C LEU A 166 26.23 -21.20 10.62
N VAL A 167 25.18 -21.38 9.86
CA VAL A 167 24.72 -22.72 9.43
C VAL A 167 25.76 -23.40 8.54
N ILE A 168 26.43 -22.67 7.64
CA ILE A 168 27.51 -23.22 6.82
C ILE A 168 28.64 -23.70 7.73
N LEU A 169 29.05 -22.91 8.72
CA LEU A 169 30.14 -23.23 9.63
C LEU A 169 29.87 -24.46 10.49
N VAL A 170 28.59 -24.69 10.84
CA VAL A 170 28.18 -25.89 11.61
C VAL A 170 28.09 -27.15 10.73
N LEU A 171 27.82 -27.00 9.43
CA LEU A 171 27.63 -28.13 8.51
C LEU A 171 28.94 -28.63 7.84
N ILE A 172 29.96 -27.78 7.80
CA ILE A 172 31.32 -28.15 7.32
C ILE A 172 32.11 -28.79 8.41
#